data_ea7c41313a81692d6488b01fa00223e3
#
_entry.id   ea7c41313a81692d6488b01fa00223e3
#
_cell.length_a   1.000
_cell.length_b   1.000
_cell.length_c   1.000
_cell.angle_alpha   90.00
_cell.angle_beta   90.00
_cell.angle_gamma   90.00
#
_symmetry.space_group_name_H-M   'P 1'
#
loop_
_entity.id
_entity.type
_entity.pdbx_description
1 polymer ?
#
loop_
_entity_poly.entity_id
_entity_poly.type
_entity_poly.pdbx_seq_one_letter_code
_entity_poly.pdbx_strand_id
1 'polypeptide(L)'
;MLRSKYIIDGVPQALSPAQMLEALGASLGPSREEREIVDETLDPAPAAPAPGDTSIQRYLEMELEPQFSLTCPEFSAKSRLIDALLRYLCSGGELPLGELTSDIRIIWPSSGTVGSGAAFYSCIRALCEYMEALDMHVDEVSLESGKPELIFTIGAGEGLPAKALPDEDSWIVYIPFESSEYRLGGSSFALAAGISGGPAPALDDPDYFIDCYEVARELVMDGIVLAARPVGVGGLASALKEFGPVKADISDLRRANPGLGACSILFSELPGLLVQIKDGDFDYLDAELLLQDVLFYPLGHPSSEMSLNISAKSGIEAILDSLSARR
;
A
#
# COMPACT_ATOMS: atom_id res chain seq x y z
N MET A 1 7.94 -25.95 4.44
CA MET A 1 6.77 -25.22 3.95
C MET A 1 6.85 -24.98 2.45
N LEU A 2 7.91 -24.41 1.89
CA LEU A 2 7.95 -24.11 0.44
C LEU A 2 7.69 -25.33 -0.46
N ARG A 3 8.31 -26.48 -0.19
CA ARG A 3 8.14 -27.71 -1.01
C ARG A 3 7.07 -28.66 -0.49
N SER A 4 6.30 -28.27 0.53
CA SER A 4 5.24 -29.08 1.10
C SER A 4 4.04 -29.16 0.15
N LYS A 5 3.29 -30.26 0.26
CA LYS A 5 1.96 -30.41 -0.36
C LYS A 5 0.92 -29.82 0.58
N TYR A 6 -0.04 -29.12 0.04
CA TYR A 6 -1.08 -28.45 0.82
C TYR A 6 -2.44 -29.06 0.54
N ILE A 7 -3.20 -29.29 1.61
CA ILE A 7 -4.64 -29.59 1.58
C ILE A 7 -5.31 -28.49 2.41
N ILE A 8 -6.00 -27.59 1.75
CA ILE A 8 -6.64 -26.42 2.38
C ILE A 8 -8.14 -26.59 2.28
N ASP A 9 -8.85 -26.51 3.41
CA ASP A 9 -10.29 -26.73 3.49
C ASP A 9 -10.71 -28.08 2.89
N GLY A 10 -9.86 -29.09 3.05
CA GLY A 10 -10.07 -30.42 2.48
C GLY A 10 -9.75 -30.55 0.98
N VAL A 11 -9.29 -29.50 0.32
CA VAL A 11 -8.97 -29.49 -1.12
C VAL A 11 -7.45 -29.55 -1.34
N PRO A 12 -6.93 -30.62 -1.98
CA PRO A 12 -5.53 -30.69 -2.38
C PRO A 12 -5.16 -29.58 -3.36
N GLN A 13 -4.05 -28.90 -3.10
CA GLN A 13 -3.56 -27.85 -3.97
C GLN A 13 -2.64 -28.41 -5.06
N ALA A 14 -2.79 -27.92 -6.29
CA ALA A 14 -2.10 -28.48 -7.48
C ALA A 14 -0.60 -28.19 -7.48
N LEU A 15 -0.19 -27.00 -7.05
CA LEU A 15 1.19 -26.54 -7.01
C LEU A 15 1.65 -26.32 -5.57
N SER A 16 2.90 -26.58 -5.30
CA SER A 16 3.53 -26.14 -4.05
C SER A 16 3.97 -24.67 -4.16
N PRO A 17 4.15 -23.96 -3.04
CA PRO A 17 4.74 -22.62 -3.03
C PRO A 17 6.08 -22.53 -3.77
N ALA A 18 6.92 -23.57 -3.65
CA ALA A 18 8.19 -23.65 -4.38
C ALA A 18 7.99 -23.63 -5.91
N GLN A 19 7.03 -24.43 -6.42
CA GLN A 19 6.76 -24.49 -7.85
C GLN A 19 6.24 -23.16 -8.40
N MET A 20 5.42 -22.44 -7.64
CA MET A 20 4.93 -21.12 -8.02
C MET A 20 6.07 -20.09 -8.10
N LEU A 21 6.95 -20.07 -7.09
CA LEU A 21 8.11 -19.17 -7.06
C LEU A 21 9.16 -19.53 -8.14
N GLU A 22 9.42 -20.82 -8.36
CA GLU A 22 10.34 -21.30 -9.42
C GLU A 22 9.81 -20.93 -10.83
N ALA A 23 8.50 -20.81 -11.02
CA ALA A 23 7.91 -20.34 -12.27
C ALA A 23 8.23 -18.86 -12.56
N LEU A 24 8.46 -18.04 -11.54
CA LEU A 24 8.93 -16.65 -11.65
C LEU A 24 10.47 -16.52 -11.76
N GLY A 25 11.20 -17.64 -11.88
CA GLY A 25 12.66 -17.66 -11.98
C GLY A 25 13.39 -17.86 -10.67
N ALA A 26 12.69 -17.97 -9.53
CA ALA A 26 13.30 -18.01 -8.21
C ALA A 26 14.29 -19.15 -8.01
N SER A 27 15.47 -18.84 -7.49
CA SER A 27 16.41 -19.81 -6.93
C SER A 27 16.05 -20.08 -5.48
N LEU A 28 15.74 -21.35 -5.18
CA LEU A 28 15.43 -21.81 -3.83
C LEU A 28 16.60 -22.58 -3.25
N GLY A 29 16.96 -22.27 -2.03
CA GLY A 29 17.99 -23.00 -1.30
C GLY A 29 17.71 -24.52 -1.15
N PRO A 30 18.70 -25.32 -0.71
CA PRO A 30 18.56 -26.79 -0.60
C PRO A 30 17.39 -27.17 0.32
N SER A 31 16.53 -28.02 -0.22
CA SER A 31 15.28 -28.44 0.43
C SER A 31 15.51 -29.35 1.63
N ARG A 32 14.76 -29.10 2.70
CA ARG A 32 14.43 -30.11 3.70
C ARG A 32 13.14 -30.84 3.30
N GLU A 33 12.90 -32.01 3.90
CA GLU A 33 11.84 -32.94 3.56
C GLU A 33 10.49 -32.34 3.20
N GLU A 34 9.89 -32.87 2.13
CA GLU A 34 8.50 -32.60 1.75
C GLU A 34 7.58 -33.14 2.85
N ARG A 35 6.66 -32.31 3.31
CA ARG A 35 5.60 -32.68 4.26
C ARG A 35 4.25 -32.41 3.63
N GLU A 36 3.24 -33.08 4.12
CA GLU A 36 1.86 -32.72 3.85
C GLU A 36 1.39 -31.74 4.94
N ILE A 37 0.83 -30.61 4.53
CA ILE A 37 0.24 -29.61 5.42
C ILE A 37 -1.25 -29.59 5.15
N VAL A 38 -2.02 -30.01 6.16
CA VAL A 38 -3.49 -29.95 6.15
C VAL A 38 -3.88 -28.82 7.08
N ASP A 39 -4.60 -27.83 6.55
CA ASP A 39 -4.99 -26.66 7.33
C ASP A 39 -6.29 -26.05 6.76
N GLU A 40 -6.87 -25.12 7.51
CA GLU A 40 -8.11 -24.43 7.17
C GLU A 40 -7.88 -22.92 7.02
N THR A 41 -8.61 -22.30 6.12
CA THR A 41 -8.61 -20.85 5.94
C THR A 41 -9.19 -20.18 7.18
N LEU A 42 -8.54 -19.11 7.64
CA LEU A 42 -9.07 -18.28 8.71
C LEU A 42 -10.01 -17.23 8.13
N ASP A 43 -11.28 -17.32 8.48
CA ASP A 43 -12.22 -16.28 8.13
C ASP A 43 -11.94 -14.99 8.92
N PRO A 44 -11.96 -13.82 8.28
CA PRO A 44 -11.91 -12.56 9.00
C PRO A 44 -13.16 -12.44 9.88
N ALA A 45 -12.99 -11.92 11.09
CA ALA A 45 -14.12 -11.62 11.98
C ALA A 45 -15.10 -10.65 11.27
N PRO A 46 -16.39 -10.62 11.66
CA PRO A 46 -17.32 -9.62 11.13
C PRO A 46 -16.77 -8.20 11.27
N ALA A 47 -17.00 -7.38 10.24
CA ALA A 47 -16.51 -6.02 10.20
C ALA A 47 -17.07 -5.19 11.38
N ALA A 48 -16.19 -4.64 12.20
CA ALA A 48 -16.56 -3.59 13.12
C ALA A 48 -16.74 -2.26 12.36
N PRO A 49 -17.68 -1.39 12.78
CA PRO A 49 -17.84 -0.10 12.14
C PRO A 49 -16.56 0.73 12.26
N ALA A 50 -16.19 1.42 11.19
CA ALA A 50 -15.07 2.34 11.22
C ALA A 50 -15.32 3.45 12.26
N PRO A 51 -14.27 3.93 12.96
CA PRO A 51 -14.39 5.06 13.87
C PRO A 51 -14.94 6.30 13.17
N GLY A 52 -15.83 7.03 13.85
CA GLY A 52 -16.36 8.27 13.32
C GLY A 52 -15.31 9.40 13.29
N ASP A 53 -15.55 10.40 12.46
CA ASP A 53 -14.64 11.52 12.23
C ASP A 53 -14.27 12.28 13.52
N THR A 54 -15.17 12.33 14.49
CA THR A 54 -14.93 13.00 15.78
C THR A 54 -13.85 12.34 16.65
N SER A 55 -13.54 11.07 16.40
CA SER A 55 -12.52 10.32 17.13
C SER A 55 -11.16 10.29 16.42
N ILE A 56 -11.08 10.84 15.21
CA ILE A 56 -9.93 10.68 14.32
C ILE A 56 -8.64 11.27 14.90
N GLN A 57 -8.76 12.41 15.61
CA GLN A 57 -7.61 13.13 16.16
C GLN A 57 -6.72 12.24 17.04
N ARG A 58 -7.30 11.38 17.88
CA ARG A 58 -6.54 10.48 18.74
C ARG A 58 -5.78 9.40 17.96
N TYR A 59 -6.27 9.05 16.75
CA TYR A 59 -5.65 8.05 15.91
C TYR A 59 -4.51 8.62 15.05
N LEU A 60 -4.56 9.92 14.72
CA LEU A 60 -3.48 10.58 13.99
C LEU A 60 -2.16 10.60 14.75
N GLU A 61 -2.21 10.47 16.08
CA GLU A 61 -1.02 10.44 16.95
C GLU A 61 -0.46 9.03 17.17
N MET A 62 -1.19 7.98 16.73
CA MET A 62 -0.72 6.60 16.90
C MET A 62 0.54 6.35 16.07
N GLU A 63 1.46 5.61 16.65
CA GLU A 63 2.57 4.98 15.93
C GLU A 63 2.10 3.60 15.50
N LEU A 64 2.13 3.35 14.20
CA LEU A 64 1.69 2.10 13.60
C LEU A 64 2.89 1.34 13.09
N GLU A 65 3.03 0.11 13.55
CA GLU A 65 4.06 -0.81 13.08
C GLU A 65 3.49 -1.71 11.98
N PRO A 66 4.32 -2.09 10.99
CA PRO A 66 3.93 -3.06 9.99
C PRO A 66 3.45 -4.36 10.62
N GLN A 67 2.29 -4.83 10.21
CA GLN A 67 1.76 -6.10 10.67
C GLN A 67 1.35 -6.98 9.50
N PHE A 68 1.54 -8.30 9.64
CA PHE A 68 1.09 -9.27 8.67
C PHE A 68 -0.20 -9.92 9.16
N SER A 69 -1.28 -9.81 8.40
CA SER A 69 -2.58 -10.37 8.77
C SER A 69 -2.72 -11.80 8.23
N LEU A 70 -2.88 -12.77 9.12
CA LEU A 70 -3.16 -14.16 8.73
C LEU A 70 -4.60 -14.38 8.23
N THR A 71 -5.51 -13.43 8.49
CA THR A 71 -6.89 -13.45 8.01
C THR A 71 -7.07 -12.70 6.67
N CYS A 72 -6.07 -11.91 6.27
CA CYS A 72 -6.00 -11.22 4.98
C CYS A 72 -4.59 -11.40 4.37
N PRO A 73 -4.14 -12.67 4.18
CA PRO A 73 -2.75 -12.95 3.78
C PRO A 73 -2.44 -12.45 2.37
N GLU A 74 -3.40 -12.48 1.47
CA GLU A 74 -3.26 -12.01 0.08
C GLU A 74 -3.00 -10.51 0.03
N PHE A 75 -3.80 -9.72 0.76
CA PHE A 75 -3.57 -8.28 0.92
C PHE A 75 -2.21 -7.99 1.55
N SER A 76 -1.87 -8.69 2.64
CA SER A 76 -0.58 -8.50 3.30
C SER A 76 0.60 -8.77 2.37
N ALA A 77 0.51 -9.79 1.52
CA ALA A 77 1.56 -10.12 0.55
C ALA A 77 1.71 -9.06 -0.53
N LYS A 78 0.61 -8.72 -1.21
CA LYS A 78 0.58 -7.72 -2.29
C LYS A 78 1.01 -6.34 -1.77
N SER A 79 0.51 -5.89 -0.61
CA SER A 79 0.87 -4.60 -0.03
C SER A 79 2.36 -4.48 0.32
N ARG A 80 3.02 -5.59 0.75
CA ARG A 80 4.48 -5.59 0.99
C ARG A 80 5.29 -5.47 -0.30
N LEU A 81 4.88 -6.18 -1.35
CA LEU A 81 5.51 -6.04 -2.66
C LEU A 81 5.36 -4.62 -3.19
N ILE A 82 4.14 -4.09 -3.18
CA ILE A 82 3.84 -2.74 -3.66
C ILE A 82 4.62 -1.69 -2.86
N ASP A 83 4.69 -1.79 -1.52
CA ASP A 83 5.49 -0.87 -0.70
C ASP A 83 6.98 -0.90 -1.11
N ALA A 84 7.53 -2.08 -1.43
CA ALA A 84 8.91 -2.20 -1.90
C ALA A 84 9.11 -1.56 -3.29
N LEU A 85 8.16 -1.74 -4.21
CA LEU A 85 8.19 -1.10 -5.53
C LEU A 85 8.09 0.41 -5.45
N LEU A 86 7.18 0.94 -4.62
CA LEU A 86 7.05 2.38 -4.41
C LEU A 86 8.27 2.98 -3.71
N ARG A 87 8.91 2.25 -2.78
CA ARG A 87 10.19 2.66 -2.20
C ARG A 87 11.31 2.68 -3.22
N TYR A 88 11.37 1.70 -4.11
CA TYR A 88 12.31 1.70 -5.22
C TYR A 88 12.12 2.95 -6.09
N LEU A 89 10.90 3.27 -6.47
CA LEU A 89 10.56 4.47 -7.23
C LEU A 89 10.97 5.76 -6.48
N CYS A 90 10.65 5.87 -5.18
CA CYS A 90 11.09 6.99 -4.33
C CYS A 90 12.61 7.06 -4.16
N SER A 91 13.33 5.95 -4.37
CA SER A 91 14.79 5.95 -4.38
C SER A 91 15.40 6.37 -5.73
N GLY A 92 14.62 6.93 -6.64
CA GLY A 92 15.08 7.31 -7.97
C GLY A 92 15.27 6.09 -8.89
N GLY A 93 14.47 5.04 -8.68
CA GLY A 93 14.50 3.86 -9.55
C GLY A 93 13.96 4.17 -10.93
N GLU A 94 14.72 3.81 -11.96
CA GLU A 94 14.43 4.17 -13.35
C GLU A 94 13.93 2.98 -14.20
N LEU A 95 14.03 1.74 -13.68
CA LEU A 95 13.67 0.56 -14.45
C LEU A 95 12.14 0.37 -14.52
N PRO A 96 11.61 -0.02 -15.68
CA PRO A 96 10.23 -0.47 -15.81
C PRO A 96 10.01 -1.78 -15.05
N LEU A 97 8.74 -2.10 -14.70
CA LEU A 97 8.40 -3.26 -13.88
C LEU A 97 8.94 -4.58 -14.44
N GLY A 98 8.81 -4.83 -15.75
CA GLY A 98 9.27 -6.06 -16.39
C GLY A 98 10.80 -6.26 -16.42
N GLU A 99 11.58 -5.25 -16.09
CA GLU A 99 13.04 -5.34 -15.92
C GLU A 99 13.47 -5.46 -14.45
N LEU A 100 12.51 -5.38 -13.50
CA LEU A 100 12.79 -5.50 -12.09
C LEU A 100 12.90 -6.97 -11.67
N THR A 101 13.91 -7.24 -10.87
CA THR A 101 14.05 -8.48 -10.12
C THR A 101 14.03 -8.23 -8.63
N SER A 102 13.63 -9.22 -7.87
CA SER A 102 13.52 -9.10 -6.41
C SER A 102 14.06 -10.34 -5.71
N ASP A 103 14.83 -10.13 -4.64
CA ASP A 103 15.03 -11.15 -3.63
C ASP A 103 13.90 -11.13 -2.61
N ILE A 104 13.44 -12.30 -2.20
CA ILE A 104 12.33 -12.44 -1.23
C ILE A 104 12.83 -13.17 0.02
N ARG A 105 12.80 -12.50 1.15
CA ARG A 105 13.00 -13.11 2.45
C ARG A 105 11.66 -13.32 3.14
N ILE A 106 11.29 -14.57 3.30
CA ILE A 106 10.05 -15.01 3.95
C ILE A 106 10.36 -15.37 5.39
N ILE A 107 9.69 -14.73 6.33
CA ILE A 107 9.73 -15.09 7.74
C ILE A 107 8.38 -15.67 8.12
N TRP A 108 8.36 -16.92 8.62
CA TRP A 108 7.10 -17.60 8.93
C TRP A 108 7.25 -18.54 10.12
N PRO A 109 6.21 -18.72 10.96
CA PRO A 109 6.30 -19.62 12.12
C PRO A 109 6.53 -21.08 11.69
N SER A 110 7.46 -21.75 12.35
CA SER A 110 7.83 -23.15 12.04
C SER A 110 6.84 -24.18 12.56
N SER A 111 5.94 -23.83 13.46
CA SER A 111 4.99 -24.76 14.11
C SER A 111 3.58 -24.19 14.17
N GLY A 112 2.63 -25.06 13.89
CA GLY A 112 1.25 -24.85 13.56
C GLY A 112 0.39 -24.05 14.53
N THR A 113 0.29 -22.77 14.28
CA THR A 113 -0.95 -22.06 14.58
C THR A 113 -1.97 -22.48 13.54
N VAL A 114 -3.17 -22.84 13.92
CA VAL A 114 -4.28 -23.15 13.01
C VAL A 114 -4.43 -22.00 12.01
N GLY A 115 -4.61 -22.32 10.73
CA GLY A 115 -4.72 -21.35 9.66
C GLY A 115 -3.40 -20.78 9.13
N SER A 116 -2.28 -21.02 9.83
CA SER A 116 -0.97 -20.47 9.42
C SER A 116 -0.44 -21.10 8.13
N GLY A 117 -0.72 -22.37 7.89
CA GLY A 117 -0.36 -23.08 6.67
C GLY A 117 -1.19 -22.63 5.49
N ALA A 118 -2.51 -22.49 5.67
CA ALA A 118 -3.42 -21.98 4.66
C ALA A 118 -3.08 -20.54 4.30
N ALA A 119 -2.83 -19.67 5.30
CA ALA A 119 -2.42 -18.29 5.09
C ALA A 119 -1.07 -18.20 4.35
N PHE A 120 -0.10 -19.06 4.66
CA PHE A 120 1.16 -19.11 3.93
C PHE A 120 0.96 -19.45 2.45
N TYR A 121 0.14 -20.47 2.18
CA TYR A 121 -0.15 -20.87 0.81
C TYR A 121 -0.85 -19.76 0.03
N SER A 122 -1.92 -19.15 0.58
CA SER A 122 -2.65 -18.06 -0.05
C SER A 122 -1.78 -16.82 -0.28
N CYS A 123 -0.90 -16.51 0.69
CA CYS A 123 0.08 -15.45 0.59
C CYS A 123 1.01 -15.63 -0.63
N ILE A 124 1.65 -16.81 -0.75
CA ILE A 124 2.60 -17.06 -1.85
C ILE A 124 1.87 -17.15 -3.19
N ARG A 125 0.70 -17.76 -3.23
CA ARG A 125 -0.11 -17.82 -4.45
C ARG A 125 -0.46 -16.43 -4.95
N ALA A 126 -1.06 -15.59 -4.11
CA ALA A 126 -1.47 -14.23 -4.48
C ALA A 126 -0.27 -13.35 -4.87
N LEU A 127 0.86 -13.52 -4.18
CA LEU A 127 2.11 -12.85 -4.52
C LEU A 127 2.58 -13.24 -5.92
N CYS A 128 2.65 -14.55 -6.22
CA CYS A 128 3.13 -15.03 -7.51
C CYS A 128 2.19 -14.61 -8.66
N GLU A 129 0.88 -14.73 -8.47
CA GLU A 129 -0.13 -14.28 -9.44
C GLU A 129 0.01 -12.78 -9.74
N TYR A 130 0.25 -11.96 -8.71
CA TYR A 130 0.40 -10.52 -8.88
C TYR A 130 1.75 -10.15 -9.55
N MET A 131 2.85 -10.78 -9.14
CA MET A 131 4.18 -10.56 -9.77
C MET A 131 4.20 -11.01 -11.23
N GLU A 132 3.53 -12.12 -11.57
CA GLU A 132 3.36 -12.56 -12.96
C GLU A 132 2.59 -11.52 -13.79
N ALA A 133 1.52 -10.94 -13.22
CA ALA A 133 0.76 -9.88 -13.88
C ALA A 133 1.58 -8.58 -14.08
N LEU A 134 2.55 -8.31 -13.22
CA LEU A 134 3.49 -7.18 -13.35
C LEU A 134 4.71 -7.50 -14.22
N ASP A 135 4.82 -8.69 -14.81
CA ASP A 135 5.97 -9.20 -15.58
C ASP A 135 7.29 -9.17 -14.78
N MET A 136 7.21 -9.33 -13.47
CA MET A 136 8.35 -9.29 -12.57
C MET A 136 8.98 -10.67 -12.35
N HIS A 137 10.29 -10.68 -12.07
CA HIS A 137 11.06 -11.89 -11.81
C HIS A 137 11.57 -11.93 -10.37
N VAL A 138 11.84 -13.17 -9.91
CA VAL A 138 12.41 -13.42 -8.58
C VAL A 138 13.78 -14.05 -8.75
N ASP A 139 14.82 -13.49 -8.09
CA ASP A 139 16.17 -14.05 -8.14
C ASP A 139 16.38 -15.10 -7.04
N GLU A 140 16.26 -14.72 -5.78
CA GLU A 140 16.51 -15.61 -4.64
C GLU A 140 15.34 -15.55 -3.64
N VAL A 141 15.03 -16.74 -3.07
CA VAL A 141 14.04 -16.85 -1.99
C VAL A 141 14.65 -17.57 -0.80
N SER A 142 14.56 -16.93 0.37
CA SER A 142 14.92 -17.53 1.64
C SER A 142 13.71 -17.67 2.56
N LEU A 143 13.72 -18.71 3.40
CA LEU A 143 12.68 -18.97 4.41
C LEU A 143 13.30 -19.12 5.79
N GLU A 144 12.89 -18.26 6.71
CA GLU A 144 13.32 -18.24 8.10
C GLU A 144 12.14 -18.47 9.06
N SER A 145 12.44 -18.86 10.30
CA SER A 145 11.40 -19.03 11.32
C SER A 145 11.24 -17.75 12.13
N GLY A 146 9.99 -17.27 12.26
CA GLY A 146 9.71 -16.06 13.04
C GLY A 146 8.25 -15.60 12.96
N LYS A 147 8.00 -14.33 13.32
CA LYS A 147 6.72 -13.67 13.13
C LYS A 147 6.47 -13.51 11.62
N PRO A 148 5.24 -13.76 11.11
CA PRO A 148 4.96 -13.69 9.68
C PRO A 148 5.35 -12.35 9.09
N GLU A 149 6.20 -12.38 8.04
CA GLU A 149 6.62 -11.20 7.30
C GLU A 149 7.17 -11.59 5.92
N LEU A 150 7.01 -10.67 4.95
CA LEU A 150 7.66 -10.71 3.65
C LEU A 150 8.53 -9.48 3.50
N ILE A 151 9.77 -9.68 3.11
CA ILE A 151 10.74 -8.60 2.88
C ILE A 151 11.25 -8.75 1.46
N PHE A 152 11.08 -7.71 0.66
CA PHE A 152 11.55 -7.63 -0.72
C PHE A 152 12.79 -6.76 -0.79
N THR A 153 13.80 -7.22 -1.52
CA THR A 153 14.96 -6.43 -1.87
C THR A 153 14.93 -6.19 -3.38
N ILE A 154 14.67 -4.96 -3.76
CA ILE A 154 14.70 -4.47 -5.13
C ILE A 154 15.86 -3.48 -5.21
N GLY A 155 16.44 -3.27 -6.39
CA GLY A 155 17.55 -2.33 -6.57
C GLY A 155 17.32 -0.97 -5.90
N ALA A 156 18.33 -0.14 -5.87
CA ALA A 156 18.25 1.22 -5.33
C ALA A 156 18.83 2.22 -6.36
N GLY A 157 18.31 3.45 -6.33
CA GLY A 157 18.78 4.58 -7.12
C GLY A 157 19.35 5.71 -6.23
N GLU A 158 19.59 6.88 -6.81
CA GLU A 158 19.87 8.10 -6.06
C GLU A 158 18.53 8.67 -5.56
N GLY A 159 18.28 8.59 -4.26
CA GLY A 159 16.98 8.81 -3.66
C GLY A 159 16.46 10.24 -3.78
N LEU A 160 15.15 10.37 -4.04
CA LEU A 160 14.43 11.61 -3.82
C LEU A 160 14.32 11.92 -2.32
N PRO A 161 14.21 13.20 -1.93
CA PRO A 161 13.87 13.56 -0.56
C PRO A 161 12.59 12.84 -0.10
N ALA A 162 12.67 12.12 1.01
CA ALA A 162 11.52 11.42 1.60
C ALA A 162 10.63 12.34 2.45
N LYS A 163 11.00 13.61 2.57
CA LYS A 163 10.25 14.67 3.25
C LYS A 163 10.05 15.84 2.31
N ALA A 164 8.88 16.45 2.41
CA ALA A 164 8.57 17.65 1.65
C ALA A 164 9.60 18.77 1.92
N LEU A 165 10.03 19.42 0.85
CA LEU A 165 10.87 20.61 0.92
C LEU A 165 10.01 21.80 1.39
N PRO A 166 10.60 22.75 2.13
CA PRO A 166 9.86 23.94 2.61
C PRO A 166 9.69 24.98 1.49
N ASP A 167 8.97 24.59 0.45
CA ASP A 167 8.68 25.42 -0.73
C ASP A 167 7.18 25.64 -0.80
N GLU A 168 6.70 26.85 -0.44
CA GLU A 168 5.28 27.18 -0.41
C GLU A 168 4.68 27.33 -1.82
N ASP A 169 5.51 27.52 -2.86
CA ASP A 169 5.13 27.57 -4.28
C ASP A 169 5.15 26.16 -4.92
N SER A 170 4.82 25.14 -4.12
CA SER A 170 4.74 23.75 -4.56
C SER A 170 3.50 23.05 -4.02
N TRP A 171 3.04 22.02 -4.74
CA TRP A 171 1.89 21.20 -4.39
C TRP A 171 2.31 19.87 -3.78
N ILE A 172 1.53 19.41 -2.80
CA ILE A 172 1.54 18.02 -2.34
C ILE A 172 0.37 17.32 -3.01
N VAL A 173 0.69 16.30 -3.80
CA VAL A 173 -0.28 15.53 -4.57
C VAL A 173 -0.27 14.08 -4.12
N TYR A 174 -1.43 13.49 -3.94
CA TYR A 174 -1.62 12.06 -3.70
C TYR A 174 -2.07 11.37 -4.98
N ILE A 175 -1.34 10.33 -5.36
CA ILE A 175 -1.64 9.46 -6.50
C ILE A 175 -1.95 8.08 -5.92
N PRO A 176 -3.22 7.62 -5.88
CA PRO A 176 -3.55 6.26 -5.48
C PRO A 176 -3.14 5.28 -6.59
N PHE A 177 -2.48 4.18 -6.22
CA PHE A 177 -2.04 3.13 -7.14
C PHE A 177 -3.01 1.95 -7.18
N GLU A 178 -4.21 2.16 -6.71
CA GLU A 178 -5.28 1.18 -6.71
C GLU A 178 -6.63 1.91 -6.71
N SER A 179 -7.55 1.44 -7.50
CA SER A 179 -8.89 2.01 -7.64
C SER A 179 -9.94 1.40 -6.71
N SER A 180 -9.55 0.41 -5.91
CA SER A 180 -10.45 -0.31 -5.00
C SER A 180 -10.96 0.54 -3.83
N GLU A 181 -11.96 0.01 -3.11
CA GLU A 181 -12.53 0.71 -1.96
C GLU A 181 -11.55 0.85 -0.79
N TYR A 182 -11.61 1.99 -0.10
CA TYR A 182 -10.88 2.27 1.14
C TYR A 182 -11.41 1.42 2.30
N ARG A 183 -10.95 0.18 2.41
CA ARG A 183 -11.32 -0.79 3.44
C ARG A 183 -10.25 -0.86 4.53
N LEU A 184 -10.65 -1.17 5.77
CA LEU A 184 -9.73 -1.21 6.90
C LEU A 184 -9.26 -2.63 7.28
N GLY A 185 -9.88 -3.67 6.73
CA GLY A 185 -9.52 -5.04 7.05
C GLY A 185 -8.05 -5.33 6.74
N GLY A 186 -7.37 -6.02 7.64
CA GLY A 186 -5.96 -6.36 7.50
C GLY A 186 -4.96 -5.22 7.70
N SER A 187 -5.42 -3.96 7.82
CA SER A 187 -4.53 -2.81 8.03
C SER A 187 -3.88 -2.83 9.42
N SER A 188 -2.68 -2.29 9.53
CA SER A 188 -1.97 -2.11 10.80
C SER A 188 -2.76 -1.23 11.76
N PHE A 189 -3.50 -0.25 11.22
CA PHE A 189 -4.42 0.58 11.99
C PHE A 189 -5.56 -0.25 12.62
N ALA A 190 -6.24 -1.09 11.85
CA ALA A 190 -7.33 -1.92 12.37
C ALA A 190 -6.85 -2.83 13.50
N LEU A 191 -5.67 -3.43 13.33
CA LEU A 191 -5.06 -4.30 14.35
C LEU A 191 -4.70 -3.51 15.62
N ALA A 192 -4.05 -2.36 15.47
CA ALA A 192 -3.63 -1.51 16.60
C ALA A 192 -4.80 -0.86 17.35
N ALA A 193 -5.85 -0.48 16.63
CA ALA A 193 -7.06 0.13 17.20
C ALA A 193 -8.05 -0.89 17.77
N GLY A 194 -7.77 -2.19 17.65
CA GLY A 194 -8.69 -3.26 18.06
C GLY A 194 -9.97 -3.30 17.23
N ILE A 195 -9.94 -2.79 16.00
CA ILE A 195 -11.02 -2.86 15.03
C ILE A 195 -10.86 -4.20 14.31
N SER A 196 -11.57 -5.21 14.78
CA SER A 196 -11.50 -6.52 14.17
C SER A 196 -12.39 -6.63 12.96
N GLY A 197 -11.91 -7.39 11.97
CA GLY A 197 -12.73 -7.90 10.87
C GLY A 197 -12.90 -6.96 9.68
N GLY A 198 -13.71 -7.45 8.76
CA GLY A 198 -13.98 -6.80 7.48
C GLY A 198 -12.96 -7.13 6.39
N PRO A 199 -13.33 -6.90 5.14
CA PRO A 199 -12.45 -7.14 4.01
C PRO A 199 -11.32 -6.11 3.97
N ALA A 200 -10.16 -6.56 3.52
CA ALA A 200 -9.04 -5.69 3.10
C ALA A 200 -9.34 -5.03 1.74
N PRO A 201 -8.57 -4.01 1.34
CA PRO A 201 -8.52 -3.58 -0.06
C PRO A 201 -8.18 -4.75 -0.97
N ALA A 202 -8.78 -4.82 -2.16
CA ALA A 202 -8.66 -6.00 -3.01
C ALA A 202 -7.27 -6.13 -3.64
N LEU A 203 -6.67 -5.04 -4.10
CA LEU A 203 -5.42 -4.98 -4.86
C LEU A 203 -5.43 -5.93 -6.07
N ASP A 204 -6.52 -5.86 -6.86
CA ASP A 204 -6.80 -6.82 -7.93
C ASP A 204 -6.73 -6.18 -9.33
N ASP A 205 -6.24 -4.96 -9.44
CA ASP A 205 -6.06 -4.24 -10.71
C ASP A 205 -4.57 -4.00 -11.02
N PRO A 206 -3.84 -5.04 -11.47
CA PRO A 206 -2.43 -4.89 -11.81
C PRO A 206 -2.21 -3.98 -13.03
N ASP A 207 -3.16 -3.90 -13.97
CA ASP A 207 -3.05 -3.03 -15.15
C ASP A 207 -3.05 -1.56 -14.73
N TYR A 208 -3.98 -1.16 -13.86
CA TYR A 208 -4.00 0.19 -13.29
C TYR A 208 -2.74 0.50 -12.47
N PHE A 209 -2.24 -0.48 -11.71
CA PHE A 209 -0.98 -0.32 -10.98
C PHE A 209 0.21 -0.07 -11.93
N ILE A 210 0.29 -0.80 -13.07
CA ILE A 210 1.33 -0.60 -14.10
C ILE A 210 1.25 0.83 -14.65
N ASP A 211 0.07 1.30 -15.04
CA ASP A 211 -0.13 2.65 -15.57
C ASP A 211 0.33 3.72 -14.55
N CYS A 212 -0.08 3.58 -13.29
CA CYS A 212 0.36 4.48 -12.22
C CYS A 212 1.88 4.46 -12.01
N TYR A 213 2.49 3.26 -12.04
CA TYR A 213 3.93 3.10 -11.84
C TYR A 213 4.72 3.75 -12.97
N GLU A 214 4.36 3.51 -14.23
CA GLU A 214 5.07 4.04 -15.38
C GLU A 214 4.98 5.57 -15.45
N VAL A 215 3.79 6.15 -15.25
CA VAL A 215 3.66 7.61 -15.21
C VAL A 215 4.48 8.22 -14.06
N ALA A 216 4.39 7.65 -12.87
CA ALA A 216 5.15 8.16 -11.73
C ALA A 216 6.67 8.02 -11.95
N ARG A 217 7.12 6.95 -12.60
CA ARG A 217 8.52 6.74 -12.99
C ARG A 217 8.99 7.81 -13.97
N GLU A 218 8.20 8.11 -15.00
CA GLU A 218 8.51 9.18 -15.97
C GLU A 218 8.60 10.54 -15.29
N LEU A 219 7.65 10.89 -14.42
CA LEU A 219 7.69 12.14 -13.66
C LEU A 219 8.94 12.26 -12.76
N VAL A 220 9.42 11.15 -12.19
CA VAL A 220 10.68 11.10 -11.43
C VAL A 220 11.87 11.30 -12.34
N MET A 221 11.94 10.60 -13.48
CA MET A 221 13.05 10.70 -14.45
C MET A 221 13.15 12.10 -15.09
N ASP A 222 12.03 12.75 -15.34
CA ASP A 222 11.97 14.12 -15.88
C ASP A 222 12.32 15.19 -14.85
N GLY A 223 12.52 14.80 -13.58
CA GLY A 223 12.88 15.72 -12.51
C GLY A 223 11.71 16.65 -12.08
N ILE A 224 10.48 16.29 -12.39
CA ILE A 224 9.26 16.99 -11.99
C ILE A 224 9.00 16.82 -10.50
N VAL A 225 9.31 15.63 -9.95
CA VAL A 225 9.09 15.29 -8.56
C VAL A 225 10.24 15.85 -7.70
N LEU A 226 9.92 16.73 -6.77
CA LEU A 226 10.88 17.33 -5.84
C LEU A 226 11.14 16.45 -4.60
N ALA A 227 10.11 15.77 -4.13
CA ALA A 227 10.14 14.83 -3.02
C ALA A 227 9.04 13.79 -3.20
N ALA A 228 9.26 12.58 -2.73
CA ALA A 228 8.29 11.50 -2.84
C ALA A 228 8.26 10.62 -1.59
N ARG A 229 7.08 10.07 -1.29
CA ARG A 229 6.89 9.13 -0.20
C ARG A 229 5.80 8.11 -0.53
N PRO A 230 6.04 6.81 -0.32
CA PRO A 230 5.01 5.80 -0.49
C PRO A 230 3.93 5.92 0.59
N VAL A 231 2.69 5.67 0.20
CA VAL A 231 1.56 5.45 1.10
C VAL A 231 1.43 3.94 1.29
N GLY A 232 1.67 3.48 2.49
CA GLY A 232 1.65 2.06 2.86
C GLY A 232 1.17 1.91 4.28
N VAL A 233 1.98 1.36 5.17
CA VAL A 233 1.64 1.13 6.58
C VAL A 233 1.12 2.40 7.26
N GLY A 234 -0.06 2.27 7.87
CA GLY A 234 -0.76 3.40 8.51
C GLY A 234 -1.45 4.34 7.52
N GLY A 235 -1.46 4.00 6.23
CA GLY A 235 -2.18 4.69 5.18
C GLY A 235 -1.71 6.11 4.93
N LEU A 236 -2.59 6.89 4.30
CA LEU A 236 -2.35 8.29 3.97
C LEU A 236 -2.04 9.15 5.20
N ALA A 237 -2.62 8.84 6.37
CA ALA A 237 -2.36 9.56 7.61
C ALA A 237 -0.89 9.49 8.03
N SER A 238 -0.32 8.27 8.07
CA SER A 238 1.09 8.08 8.41
C SER A 238 2.01 8.69 7.36
N ALA A 239 1.70 8.50 6.09
CA ALA A 239 2.48 9.07 5.00
C ALA A 239 2.55 10.60 5.07
N LEU A 240 1.42 11.28 5.28
CA LEU A 240 1.37 12.74 5.46
C LEU A 240 2.18 13.21 6.68
N LYS A 241 2.01 12.55 7.83
CA LYS A 241 2.75 12.87 9.06
C LYS A 241 4.26 12.78 8.86
N GLU A 242 4.72 11.75 8.17
CA GLU A 242 6.13 11.49 7.94
C GLU A 242 6.71 12.32 6.77
N PHE A 243 5.86 12.71 5.82
CA PHE A 243 6.27 13.58 4.70
C PHE A 243 6.65 14.97 5.21
N GLY A 244 6.03 15.44 6.29
CA GLY A 244 6.41 16.66 6.98
C GLY A 244 5.26 17.62 7.22
N PRO A 245 5.52 18.82 7.72
CA PRO A 245 4.46 19.77 7.99
C PRO A 245 3.85 20.29 6.68
N VAL A 246 2.60 19.88 6.45
CA VAL A 246 1.81 20.24 5.28
C VAL A 246 0.44 20.75 5.71
N LYS A 247 -0.11 21.69 4.95
CA LYS A 247 -1.52 22.08 5.06
C LYS A 247 -2.30 21.25 4.06
N ALA A 248 -2.82 20.11 4.53
CA ALA A 248 -3.53 19.15 3.70
C ALA A 248 -5.06 19.25 3.82
N ASP A 249 -5.75 19.02 2.72
CA ASP A 249 -7.21 18.96 2.62
C ASP A 249 -7.62 17.71 1.83
N ILE A 250 -8.36 16.80 2.47
CA ILE A 250 -8.87 15.58 1.84
C ILE A 250 -10.32 15.69 1.38
N SER A 251 -10.87 16.90 1.27
CA SER A 251 -12.28 17.09 0.92
C SER A 251 -12.63 16.56 -0.48
N ASP A 252 -11.72 16.65 -1.44
CA ASP A 252 -11.89 16.11 -2.79
C ASP A 252 -11.90 14.58 -2.78
N LEU A 253 -10.98 13.99 -2.05
CA LEU A 253 -10.92 12.55 -1.85
C LEU A 253 -12.22 12.02 -1.21
N ARG A 254 -12.75 12.73 -0.23
CA ARG A 254 -14.03 12.40 0.40
C ARG A 254 -15.23 12.58 -0.52
N ARG A 255 -15.21 13.56 -1.40
CA ARG A 255 -16.27 13.76 -2.41
C ARG A 255 -16.25 12.68 -3.48
N ALA A 256 -15.07 12.25 -3.88
CA ALA A 256 -14.90 11.12 -4.80
C ALA A 256 -15.36 9.78 -4.20
N ASN A 257 -15.36 9.67 -2.86
CA ASN A 257 -15.73 8.45 -2.13
C ASN A 257 -16.93 8.70 -1.19
N PRO A 258 -18.15 8.94 -1.73
CA PRO A 258 -19.31 9.27 -0.95
C PRO A 258 -19.71 8.11 -0.04
N GLY A 259 -20.02 8.42 1.22
CA GLY A 259 -20.40 7.42 2.22
C GLY A 259 -19.24 6.88 3.06
N LEU A 260 -17.97 7.14 2.69
CA LEU A 260 -16.82 6.78 3.50
C LEU A 260 -16.49 7.87 4.52
N GLY A 261 -16.17 7.44 5.75
CA GLY A 261 -15.62 8.31 6.78
C GLY A 261 -14.16 8.66 6.51
N ALA A 262 -13.68 9.78 7.06
CA ALA A 262 -12.27 10.17 6.93
C ALA A 262 -11.32 9.09 7.48
N CYS A 263 -11.76 8.31 8.47
CA CYS A 263 -10.96 7.22 9.04
C CYS A 263 -10.62 6.16 7.99
N SER A 264 -11.58 5.69 7.20
CA SER A 264 -11.35 4.70 6.14
C SER A 264 -10.38 5.24 5.09
N ILE A 265 -10.56 6.48 4.65
CA ILE A 265 -9.69 7.12 3.64
C ILE A 265 -8.25 7.27 4.16
N LEU A 266 -8.09 7.68 5.41
CA LEU A 266 -6.78 7.98 5.96
C LEU A 266 -5.97 6.75 6.38
N PHE A 267 -6.63 5.65 6.77
CA PHE A 267 -5.96 4.50 7.39
C PHE A 267 -6.15 3.16 6.67
N SER A 268 -6.76 3.14 5.48
CA SER A 268 -7.01 1.90 4.74
C SER A 268 -5.75 1.17 4.26
N GLU A 269 -4.60 1.82 4.26
CA GLU A 269 -3.36 1.31 3.66
C GLU A 269 -3.51 0.99 2.15
N LEU A 270 -4.42 1.71 1.47
CA LEU A 270 -4.49 1.66 0.03
C LEU A 270 -3.18 2.21 -0.55
N PRO A 271 -2.48 1.43 -1.41
CA PRO A 271 -1.19 1.86 -1.93
C PRO A 271 -1.29 3.15 -2.73
N GLY A 272 -0.27 3.96 -2.65
CA GLY A 272 -0.20 5.20 -3.40
C GLY A 272 1.10 5.95 -3.16
N LEU A 273 1.21 7.11 -3.77
CA LEU A 273 2.39 7.94 -3.69
C LEU A 273 2.00 9.37 -3.28
N LEU A 274 2.69 9.91 -2.29
CA LEU A 274 2.72 11.35 -2.06
C LEU A 274 3.89 11.93 -2.83
N VAL A 275 3.63 12.92 -3.68
CA VAL A 275 4.67 13.64 -4.42
C VAL A 275 4.57 15.13 -4.14
N GLN A 276 5.73 15.81 -4.13
CA GLN A 276 5.81 17.25 -4.15
C GLN A 276 6.27 17.71 -5.53
N ILE A 277 5.58 18.67 -6.10
CA ILE A 277 5.89 19.24 -7.41
C ILE A 277 5.84 20.75 -7.33
N LYS A 278 6.55 21.46 -8.21
CA LYS A 278 6.42 22.92 -8.33
C LYS A 278 5.05 23.31 -8.87
N ASP A 279 4.54 24.46 -8.44
CA ASP A 279 3.30 25.03 -8.96
C ASP A 279 3.33 25.20 -10.49
N GLY A 280 4.48 25.60 -11.04
CA GLY A 280 4.67 25.73 -12.48
C GLY A 280 4.64 24.44 -13.29
N ASP A 281 4.81 23.28 -12.64
CA ASP A 281 4.82 21.95 -13.28
C ASP A 281 3.47 21.24 -13.11
N PHE A 282 2.50 21.87 -12.43
CA PHE A 282 1.22 21.23 -12.12
C PHE A 282 0.41 20.88 -13.39
N ASP A 283 0.36 21.78 -14.37
CA ASP A 283 -0.34 21.53 -15.64
C ASP A 283 0.27 20.37 -16.42
N TYR A 284 1.61 20.17 -16.31
CA TYR A 284 2.29 19.04 -16.92
C TYR A 284 1.91 17.73 -16.23
N LEU A 285 1.96 17.70 -14.89
CA LEU A 285 1.53 16.53 -14.11
C LEU A 285 0.07 16.16 -14.41
N ASP A 286 -0.84 17.14 -14.43
CA ASP A 286 -2.26 16.93 -14.73
C ASP A 286 -2.44 16.30 -16.12
N ALA A 287 -1.71 16.79 -17.12
CA ALA A 287 -1.76 16.26 -18.47
C ALA A 287 -1.26 14.82 -18.57
N GLU A 288 -0.12 14.49 -17.95
CA GLU A 288 0.46 13.14 -17.98
C GLU A 288 -0.44 12.11 -17.26
N LEU A 289 -0.95 12.45 -16.07
CA LEU A 289 -1.84 11.57 -15.33
C LEU A 289 -3.19 11.38 -16.05
N LEU A 290 -3.72 12.44 -16.66
CA LEU A 290 -4.97 12.36 -17.42
C LEU A 290 -4.83 11.52 -18.69
N LEU A 291 -3.70 11.58 -19.39
CA LEU A 291 -3.44 10.79 -20.60
C LEU A 291 -3.45 9.29 -20.32
N GLN A 292 -3.07 8.86 -19.13
CA GLN A 292 -3.03 7.47 -18.71
C GLN A 292 -4.26 7.06 -17.85
N ASP A 293 -5.26 7.95 -17.73
CA ASP A 293 -6.46 7.74 -16.88
C ASP A 293 -6.12 7.44 -15.41
N VAL A 294 -5.01 8.03 -14.91
CA VAL A 294 -4.54 7.86 -13.54
C VAL A 294 -5.15 8.92 -12.64
N LEU A 295 -5.78 8.46 -11.55
CA LEU A 295 -6.39 9.35 -10.56
C LEU A 295 -5.32 10.05 -9.72
N PHE A 296 -5.56 11.30 -9.37
CA PHE A 296 -4.73 12.04 -8.42
C PHE A 296 -5.54 13.08 -7.65
N TYR A 297 -5.01 13.47 -6.51
CA TYR A 297 -5.66 14.43 -5.61
C TYR A 297 -4.65 15.46 -5.11
N PRO A 298 -4.74 16.72 -5.52
CA PRO A 298 -3.98 17.80 -4.88
C PRO A 298 -4.45 17.97 -3.44
N LEU A 299 -3.56 17.73 -2.48
CA LEU A 299 -3.91 17.79 -1.07
C LEU A 299 -3.62 19.16 -0.43
N GLY A 300 -2.69 19.94 -1.00
CA GLY A 300 -2.31 21.24 -0.48
C GLY A 300 -0.84 21.56 -0.64
N HIS A 301 -0.27 22.30 0.33
CA HIS A 301 1.08 22.85 0.22
C HIS A 301 1.92 22.55 1.46
N PRO A 302 3.27 22.54 1.34
CA PRO A 302 4.15 22.56 2.49
C PRO A 302 3.85 23.79 3.37
N SER A 303 4.01 23.65 4.67
CA SER A 303 3.77 24.73 5.61
C SER A 303 4.69 24.64 6.82
N SER A 304 4.68 25.65 7.70
CA SER A 304 5.45 25.60 8.95
C SER A 304 4.83 24.68 10.02
N GLU A 305 3.54 24.39 9.90
CA GLU A 305 2.78 23.57 10.85
C GLU A 305 1.89 22.57 10.12
N MET A 306 1.76 21.38 10.69
CA MET A 306 0.86 20.37 10.16
C MET A 306 -0.60 20.75 10.40
N SER A 307 -1.40 20.76 9.35
CA SER A 307 -2.87 20.88 9.47
C SER A 307 -3.55 19.95 8.47
N LEU A 308 -4.65 19.32 8.90
CA LEU A 308 -5.40 18.38 8.07
C LEU A 308 -6.89 18.71 8.13
N ASN A 309 -7.44 19.16 7.00
CA ASN A 309 -8.89 19.28 6.84
C ASN A 309 -9.47 17.92 6.44
N ILE A 310 -10.31 17.36 7.30
CA ILE A 310 -11.01 16.08 7.08
C ILE A 310 -12.49 16.29 6.70
N SER A 311 -12.94 17.53 6.55
CA SER A 311 -14.32 17.81 6.15
C SER A 311 -14.62 17.25 4.75
N ALA A 312 -15.87 16.87 4.50
CA ALA A 312 -16.31 16.57 3.14
C ALA A 312 -16.56 17.84 2.30
N LYS A 313 -16.45 19.01 2.91
CA LYS A 313 -16.61 20.32 2.27
C LYS A 313 -15.25 20.92 1.96
N SER A 314 -15.11 21.54 0.80
CA SER A 314 -13.92 22.31 0.48
C SER A 314 -13.73 23.48 1.44
N GLY A 315 -12.50 23.98 1.56
CA GLY A 315 -12.22 25.15 2.42
C GLY A 315 -13.08 26.37 2.04
N ILE A 316 -13.37 26.55 0.75
CA ILE A 316 -14.26 27.64 0.27
C ILE A 316 -15.70 27.42 0.73
N GLU A 317 -16.23 26.21 0.62
CA GLU A 317 -17.59 25.89 1.09
C GLU A 317 -17.73 26.04 2.60
N ALA A 318 -16.73 25.63 3.35
CA ALA A 318 -16.70 25.84 4.81
C ALA A 318 -16.70 27.33 5.19
N ILE A 319 -15.98 28.17 4.45
CA ILE A 319 -15.99 29.63 4.63
C ILE A 319 -17.37 30.21 4.29
N LEU A 320 -17.97 29.81 3.17
CA LEU A 320 -19.30 30.27 2.75
C LEU A 320 -20.37 29.91 3.77
N ASP A 321 -20.34 28.68 4.30
CA ASP A 321 -21.24 28.25 5.37
C ASP A 321 -21.07 29.06 6.64
N SER A 322 -19.83 29.37 7.04
CA SER A 322 -19.54 30.18 8.20
C SER A 322 -20.05 31.62 8.07
N LEU A 323 -20.02 32.15 6.86
CA LEU A 323 -20.56 33.48 6.53
C LEU A 323 -22.09 33.48 6.50
N SER A 324 -22.71 32.41 6.02
CA SER A 324 -24.16 32.26 5.98
C SER A 324 -24.79 32.03 7.37
N ALA A 325 -24.08 31.32 8.26
CA ALA A 325 -24.52 31.07 9.63
C ALA A 325 -24.45 32.30 10.56
N ARG A 326 -23.79 33.40 10.12
CA ARG A 326 -23.70 34.68 10.84
C ARG A 326 -24.80 35.69 10.46
N ARG A 327 -25.74 35.30 9.59
CA ARG A 327 -26.95 36.02 9.27
C ARG A 327 -28.17 35.43 9.99
#